data_8d38b6b57d1213fdbc553507942a96c0
#
_entry.id   8d38b6b57d1213fdbc553507942a96c0
#
_cell.length_a   1.000
_cell.length_b   1.000
_cell.length_c   1.000
_cell.angle_alpha   90.00
_cell.angle_beta   90.00
_cell.angle_gamma   90.00
#
_symmetry.space_group_name_H-M   'P 1'
#
loop_
_entity.id
_entity.type
_entity.pdbx_description
1 polymer ?
#
loop_
_entity_poly.entity_id
_entity_poly.type
_entity_poly.pdbx_seq_one_letter_code
_entity_poly.pdbx_strand_id
1 'polypeptide(L)'
;TPAFGDIDGDGDLDLVIGERYPGLGAFVYENADGKFKRNKDHAIVGLFKNLYDSTAHGLDKNEGSDGMYSAPAFADFDGDGDHDLFVGEQKGIIHYFKNDSGTFALDTANNPFKSWNNGDNGEKSKPTFVDLDADGDLDVVIGKDNGELRYLKNDSGVLSEQYSYQLSSPFSYQKTDSLGNLIEEYGYLDAGDEAAPAFADLDGDGDLDAYVGNK
;
A
#
# COMPACT_ATOMS: atom_id res chain seq x y z
N THR A 1 10.64 -1.13 -0.41
CA THR A 1 9.57 -1.32 -1.42
C THR A 1 9.62 -0.16 -2.39
N PRO A 2 9.67 -0.37 -3.72
CA PRO A 2 9.56 0.69 -4.73
C PRO A 2 8.09 1.02 -5.01
N ALA A 3 7.83 2.26 -5.41
CA ALA A 3 6.56 2.72 -5.97
C ALA A 3 6.81 3.77 -7.06
N PHE A 4 5.97 3.77 -8.07
CA PHE A 4 6.01 4.73 -9.16
C PHE A 4 4.79 5.65 -9.10
N GLY A 5 5.00 6.93 -9.35
CA GLY A 5 3.97 7.96 -9.43
C GLY A 5 4.54 9.23 -10.04
N ASP A 6 3.71 10.02 -10.69
CA ASP A 6 4.07 11.36 -11.14
C ASP A 6 4.04 12.29 -9.92
N ILE A 7 5.24 12.62 -9.38
CA ILE A 7 5.34 13.37 -8.12
C ILE A 7 5.56 14.87 -8.33
N ASP A 8 5.85 15.30 -9.54
CA ASP A 8 6.07 16.72 -9.86
C ASP A 8 5.11 17.27 -10.92
N GLY A 9 4.22 16.41 -11.47
CA GLY A 9 3.16 16.80 -12.39
C GLY A 9 3.65 17.00 -13.83
N ASP A 10 4.80 16.43 -14.19
CA ASP A 10 5.37 16.56 -15.55
C ASP A 10 4.87 15.49 -16.53
N GLY A 11 4.16 14.46 -16.05
CA GLY A 11 3.58 13.38 -16.81
C GLY A 11 4.47 12.14 -16.92
N ASP A 12 5.70 12.18 -16.44
CA ASP A 12 6.61 11.04 -16.36
C ASP A 12 6.48 10.37 -14.98
N LEU A 13 6.51 9.03 -14.93
CA LEU A 13 6.48 8.32 -13.66
C LEU A 13 7.85 8.39 -12.96
N ASP A 14 7.85 8.90 -11.75
CA ASP A 14 8.98 8.95 -10.84
C ASP A 14 9.06 7.70 -9.97
N LEU A 15 10.17 7.51 -9.26
CA LEU A 15 10.39 6.36 -8.39
C LEU A 15 10.65 6.81 -6.95
N VAL A 16 9.82 6.32 -6.04
CA VAL A 16 10.04 6.43 -4.59
C VAL A 16 10.32 5.05 -4.02
N ILE A 17 11.40 4.93 -3.24
CA ILE A 17 11.79 3.69 -2.57
C ILE A 17 11.73 3.90 -1.08
N GLY A 18 10.85 3.16 -0.41
CA GLY A 18 10.76 3.13 1.03
C GLY A 18 11.92 2.37 1.66
N GLU A 19 12.29 2.79 2.87
CA GLU A 19 13.46 2.31 3.61
C GLU A 19 13.06 1.51 4.85
N ARG A 20 13.95 0.62 5.27
CA ARG A 20 13.81 -0.13 6.52
C ARG A 20 14.32 0.67 7.72
N TYR A 21 15.38 1.46 7.55
CA TYR A 21 16.10 2.08 8.66
C TYR A 21 15.63 3.51 8.91
N PRO A 22 15.42 3.90 10.19
CA PRO A 22 15.05 5.26 10.54
C PRO A 22 16.20 6.23 10.18
N GLY A 23 15.81 7.41 9.71
CA GLY A 23 16.73 8.54 9.51
C GLY A 23 17.14 8.82 8.07
N LEU A 24 16.94 7.92 7.12
CA LEU A 24 17.20 8.18 5.70
C LEU A 24 15.95 8.70 4.98
N GLY A 25 14.75 8.42 5.49
CA GLY A 25 13.49 8.79 4.87
C GLY A 25 13.14 7.87 3.72
N ALA A 26 13.03 8.40 2.51
CA ALA A 26 12.86 7.65 1.28
C ALA A 26 13.98 7.98 0.30
N PHE A 27 14.18 7.10 -0.69
CA PHE A 27 14.94 7.47 -1.90
C PHE A 27 13.97 7.93 -2.97
N VAL A 28 14.14 9.15 -3.44
CA VAL A 28 13.35 9.75 -4.51
C VAL A 28 14.22 9.91 -5.76
N TYR A 29 13.71 9.44 -6.87
CA TYR A 29 14.34 9.57 -8.17
C TYR A 29 13.33 10.18 -9.14
N GLU A 30 13.58 11.41 -9.56
CA GLU A 30 12.84 12.07 -10.61
C GLU A 30 13.21 11.50 -11.96
N ASN A 31 12.21 11.26 -12.79
CA ASN A 31 12.36 10.80 -14.15
C ASN A 31 12.27 12.02 -15.08
N ALA A 32 13.13 12.08 -16.04
CA ALA A 32 13.03 13.04 -17.13
C ALA A 32 13.42 12.32 -18.42
N ASP A 33 12.48 12.17 -19.34
CA ASP A 33 12.71 11.48 -20.63
C ASP A 33 13.26 10.04 -20.45
N GLY A 34 12.77 9.27 -19.46
CA GLY A 34 13.21 7.91 -19.18
C GLY A 34 14.54 7.81 -18.42
N LYS A 35 15.02 8.90 -17.82
CA LYS A 35 16.26 8.93 -17.04
C LYS A 35 16.01 9.32 -15.60
N PHE A 36 16.18 8.37 -14.70
CA PHE A 36 16.03 8.57 -13.28
C PHE A 36 17.23 9.28 -12.65
N LYS A 37 16.99 10.39 -11.99
CA LYS A 37 17.98 11.15 -11.23
C LYS A 37 17.55 11.27 -9.77
N ARG A 38 18.42 10.86 -8.87
CA ARG A 38 18.14 10.97 -7.42
C ARG A 38 17.99 12.42 -7.00
N ASN A 39 16.85 12.75 -6.37
CA ASN A 39 16.61 14.01 -5.68
C ASN A 39 16.51 13.78 -4.16
N LYS A 40 17.62 14.03 -3.45
CA LYS A 40 17.72 13.87 -1.98
C LYS A 40 17.04 15.00 -1.20
N ASP A 41 16.73 16.09 -1.88
CA ASP A 41 16.16 17.31 -1.31
C ASP A 41 14.66 17.45 -1.63
N HIS A 42 14.07 16.44 -2.30
CA HIS A 42 12.65 16.41 -2.60
C HIS A 42 11.82 16.41 -1.30
N ALA A 43 10.68 17.11 -1.30
CA ALA A 43 9.83 17.27 -0.12
C ALA A 43 9.40 15.92 0.50
N ILE A 44 9.11 14.91 -0.31
CA ILE A 44 8.75 13.55 0.12
C ILE A 44 9.81 12.96 1.06
N VAL A 45 11.11 13.19 0.84
CA VAL A 45 12.18 12.72 1.74
C VAL A 45 11.99 13.28 3.14
N GLY A 46 11.60 14.56 3.24
CA GLY A 46 11.29 15.22 4.50
C GLY A 46 10.03 14.65 5.18
N LEU A 47 8.99 14.35 4.39
CA LEU A 47 7.76 13.75 4.90
C LEU A 47 8.03 12.40 5.56
N PHE A 48 8.77 11.51 4.91
CA PHE A 48 9.16 10.23 5.49
C PHE A 48 10.00 10.39 6.77
N LYS A 49 10.93 11.35 6.82
CA LYS A 49 11.68 11.64 8.05
C LYS A 49 10.77 12.11 9.18
N ASN A 50 9.78 12.94 8.86
CA ASN A 50 8.86 13.47 9.87
C ASN A 50 7.91 12.39 10.42
N LEU A 51 7.50 11.39 9.63
CA LEU A 51 6.76 10.24 10.14
C LEU A 51 7.51 9.54 11.28
N TYR A 52 8.83 9.61 11.26
CA TYR A 52 9.73 8.92 12.17
C TYR A 52 10.28 9.80 13.28
N ASP A 53 9.95 11.09 13.29
CA ASP A 53 10.24 11.94 14.44
C ASP A 53 9.22 11.69 15.55
N SER A 54 9.65 10.93 16.54
CA SER A 54 8.85 10.54 17.72
C SER A 54 8.20 11.72 18.46
N THR A 55 8.64 12.95 18.21
CA THR A 55 8.08 14.15 18.83
C THR A 55 6.81 14.63 18.13
N ALA A 56 6.66 14.33 16.83
CA ALA A 56 5.55 14.82 16.02
C ALA A 56 4.32 13.89 16.05
N HIS A 57 4.51 12.57 16.20
CA HIS A 57 3.44 11.59 16.04
C HIS A 57 3.29 10.59 17.21
N GLY A 58 3.93 10.85 18.36
CA GLY A 58 3.76 10.03 19.57
C GLY A 58 4.39 8.63 19.47
N LEU A 59 5.26 8.40 18.50
CA LEU A 59 6.00 7.14 18.39
C LEU A 59 7.07 7.09 19.48
N ASP A 60 7.10 6.04 20.28
CA ASP A 60 8.03 5.87 21.39
C ASP A 60 9.45 5.65 20.86
N LYS A 61 10.40 6.54 21.22
CA LYS A 61 11.84 6.41 20.90
C LYS A 61 12.48 5.14 21.44
N ASN A 62 11.81 4.46 22.37
CA ASN A 62 12.33 3.28 23.06
C ASN A 62 11.91 1.96 22.41
N GLU A 63 10.99 1.98 21.44
CA GLU A 63 10.67 0.80 20.67
C GLU A 63 11.71 0.63 19.58
N GLY A 64 12.76 0.00 19.97
CA GLY A 64 13.93 -0.54 19.30
C GLY A 64 14.16 -0.21 17.82
N SER A 65 15.41 -0.13 17.49
CA SER A 65 16.07 0.00 16.20
C SER A 65 15.55 -0.89 15.02
N ASP A 66 14.34 -1.40 15.08
CA ASP A 66 13.82 -2.41 14.15
C ASP A 66 13.23 -1.82 12.87
N GLY A 67 13.68 -0.65 12.48
CA GLY A 67 13.39 -0.10 11.15
C GLY A 67 11.90 0.07 10.86
N MET A 68 11.56 1.01 10.05
CA MET A 68 10.17 1.44 9.86
C MET A 68 9.47 0.72 8.71
N TYR A 69 10.20 -0.06 7.92
CA TYR A 69 9.65 -0.85 6.80
C TYR A 69 8.66 -0.07 5.92
N SER A 70 8.99 1.18 5.59
CA SER A 70 8.11 2.01 4.79
C SER A 70 7.81 1.39 3.42
N ALA A 71 6.53 1.32 3.11
CA ALA A 71 6.02 0.80 1.85
C ALA A 71 5.15 1.87 1.16
N PRO A 72 5.76 2.72 0.29
CA PRO A 72 5.02 3.70 -0.46
C PRO A 72 4.14 3.05 -1.53
N ALA A 73 3.00 3.68 -1.81
CA ALA A 73 2.14 3.41 -2.95
C ALA A 73 1.51 4.72 -3.43
N PHE A 74 1.29 4.86 -4.72
CA PHE A 74 0.66 6.02 -5.32
C PHE A 74 -0.67 5.64 -5.95
N ALA A 75 -1.68 6.51 -5.77
CA ALA A 75 -2.99 6.39 -6.39
C ALA A 75 -3.67 7.74 -6.43
N ASP A 76 -4.39 8.05 -7.50
CA ASP A 76 -5.37 9.12 -7.52
C ASP A 76 -6.63 8.60 -6.81
N PHE A 77 -6.63 8.74 -5.47
CA PHE A 77 -7.67 8.12 -4.65
C PHE A 77 -8.90 9.03 -4.48
N ASP A 78 -8.73 10.33 -4.52
CA ASP A 78 -9.82 11.28 -4.41
C ASP A 78 -10.37 11.77 -5.77
N GLY A 79 -9.78 11.30 -6.88
CA GLY A 79 -10.26 11.54 -8.24
C GLY A 79 -9.98 12.96 -8.74
N ASP A 80 -8.99 13.67 -8.16
CA ASP A 80 -8.65 15.02 -8.58
C ASP A 80 -7.62 15.08 -9.73
N GLY A 81 -7.07 13.93 -10.13
CA GLY A 81 -6.12 13.76 -11.21
C GLY A 81 -4.66 13.74 -10.78
N ASP A 82 -4.37 14.03 -9.52
CA ASP A 82 -3.04 14.00 -8.95
C ASP A 82 -2.83 12.68 -8.16
N HIS A 83 -1.70 12.02 -8.33
CA HIS A 83 -1.42 10.81 -7.55
C HIS A 83 -1.09 11.17 -6.09
N ASP A 84 -1.92 10.72 -5.17
CA ASP A 84 -1.67 10.79 -3.73
C ASP A 84 -0.62 9.77 -3.28
N LEU A 85 0.05 10.02 -2.14
CA LEU A 85 1.03 9.10 -1.58
C LEU A 85 0.49 8.43 -0.31
N PHE A 86 0.49 7.12 -0.33
CA PHE A 86 0.21 6.27 0.84
C PHE A 86 1.50 5.60 1.31
N VAL A 87 1.69 5.53 2.62
CA VAL A 87 2.88 4.89 3.20
C VAL A 87 2.45 3.93 4.29
N GLY A 88 2.53 2.63 3.97
CA GLY A 88 2.43 1.58 4.98
C GLY A 88 3.72 1.49 5.80
N GLU A 89 3.62 1.05 7.05
CA GLU A 89 4.75 0.99 7.97
C GLU A 89 4.70 -0.24 8.89
N GLN A 90 5.74 -0.41 9.74
CA GLN A 90 5.95 -1.61 10.56
C GLN A 90 4.78 -1.96 11.49
N LYS A 91 4.10 -0.98 12.07
CA LYS A 91 2.98 -1.21 13.00
C LYS A 91 1.64 -1.45 12.29
N GLY A 92 1.66 -1.59 10.97
CA GLY A 92 0.47 -1.82 10.16
C GLY A 92 -0.34 -0.57 9.84
N ILE A 93 0.13 0.61 10.25
CA ILE A 93 -0.51 1.89 9.96
C ILE A 93 -0.25 2.27 8.49
N ILE A 94 -1.23 2.88 7.84
CA ILE A 94 -1.10 3.46 6.51
C ILE A 94 -1.33 4.98 6.63
N HIS A 95 -0.28 5.74 6.35
CA HIS A 95 -0.33 7.19 6.31
C HIS A 95 -0.80 7.67 4.94
N TYR A 96 -1.58 8.74 4.92
CA TYR A 96 -2.09 9.37 3.71
C TYR A 96 -1.51 10.77 3.57
N PHE A 97 -0.88 11.02 2.45
CA PHE A 97 -0.39 12.33 2.04
C PHE A 97 -1.13 12.75 0.78
N LYS A 98 -2.05 13.69 0.95
CA LYS A 98 -2.73 14.29 -0.20
C LYS A 98 -1.72 15.06 -1.04
N ASN A 99 -1.80 14.86 -2.34
CA ASN A 99 -1.10 15.66 -3.34
C ASN A 99 -2.01 16.80 -3.82
N ASP A 100 -1.45 17.96 -3.97
CA ASP A 100 -2.09 19.11 -4.63
C ASP A 100 -1.06 19.70 -5.59
N SER A 101 -1.13 19.26 -6.82
CA SER A 101 -0.26 19.71 -7.92
C SER A 101 1.24 19.66 -7.57
N GLY A 102 1.71 18.49 -7.09
CA GLY A 102 3.10 18.24 -6.68
C GLY A 102 3.41 18.65 -5.24
N THR A 103 2.43 19.14 -4.47
CA THR A 103 2.60 19.49 -3.07
C THR A 103 1.97 18.46 -2.16
N PHE A 104 2.78 17.63 -1.53
CA PHE A 104 2.31 16.59 -0.62
C PHE A 104 2.18 17.09 0.81
N ALA A 105 1.02 16.82 1.45
CA ALA A 105 0.77 17.14 2.85
C ALA A 105 0.10 15.98 3.57
N LEU A 106 0.56 15.67 4.81
CA LEU A 106 -0.05 14.65 5.64
C LEU A 106 -1.50 15.05 5.98
N ASP A 107 -2.48 14.26 5.54
CA ASP A 107 -3.89 14.46 5.84
C ASP A 107 -4.42 13.34 6.75
N THR A 108 -4.39 13.57 8.04
CA THR A 108 -4.92 12.65 9.04
C THR A 108 -6.45 12.72 9.17
N ALA A 109 -7.04 13.83 8.76
CA ALA A 109 -8.49 14.07 8.90
C ALA A 109 -9.28 13.27 7.86
N ASN A 110 -8.78 13.26 6.61
CA ASN A 110 -9.41 12.58 5.47
C ASN A 110 -8.72 11.26 5.11
N ASN A 111 -7.81 10.73 5.96
CA ASN A 111 -7.16 9.45 5.71
C ASN A 111 -8.20 8.33 5.57
N PRO A 112 -8.33 7.69 4.38
CA PRO A 112 -9.33 6.64 4.15
C PRO A 112 -9.08 5.38 5.00
N PHE A 113 -7.85 5.20 5.49
CA PHE A 113 -7.46 4.11 6.39
C PHE A 113 -7.69 4.40 7.87
N LYS A 114 -8.42 5.45 8.24
CA LYS A 114 -8.63 5.85 9.63
C LYS A 114 -9.25 4.74 10.49
N SER A 115 -10.21 4.01 9.94
CA SER A 115 -10.82 2.86 10.61
C SER A 115 -9.85 1.69 10.70
N TRP A 116 -9.09 1.43 9.64
CA TRP A 116 -8.01 0.46 9.61
C TRP A 116 -6.95 0.78 10.67
N ASN A 117 -6.43 1.99 10.69
CA ASN A 117 -5.34 2.42 11.59
C ASN A 117 -5.70 2.35 13.09
N ASN A 118 -6.97 2.25 13.44
CA ASN A 118 -7.44 2.10 14.82
C ASN A 118 -7.57 0.63 15.28
N GLY A 119 -7.36 -0.34 14.39
CA GLY A 119 -7.44 -1.77 14.65
C GLY A 119 -6.08 -2.41 14.93
N ASP A 120 -6.10 -3.68 15.34
CA ASP A 120 -4.91 -4.54 15.37
C ASP A 120 -4.74 -5.19 13.99
N ASN A 121 -4.08 -4.49 13.09
CA ASN A 121 -3.96 -4.91 11.70
C ASN A 121 -2.70 -5.74 11.42
N GLY A 122 -1.95 -6.11 12.47
CA GLY A 122 -0.67 -6.81 12.34
C GLY A 122 0.44 -5.85 11.89
N GLU A 123 1.56 -6.41 11.44
CA GLU A 123 2.77 -5.64 11.13
C GLU A 123 3.02 -5.52 9.63
N LYS A 124 3.81 -4.49 9.25
CA LYS A 124 4.38 -4.26 7.91
C LYS A 124 3.33 -4.20 6.79
N SER A 125 2.38 -3.29 6.91
CA SER A 125 1.40 -3.03 5.85
C SER A 125 2.07 -2.60 4.54
N LYS A 126 1.71 -3.26 3.44
CA LYS A 126 2.15 -2.93 2.08
C LYS A 126 0.91 -2.73 1.20
N PRO A 127 0.39 -1.51 1.11
CA PRO A 127 -0.79 -1.23 0.31
C PRO A 127 -0.47 -1.27 -1.19
N THR A 128 -1.42 -1.77 -1.98
CA THR A 128 -1.44 -1.71 -3.44
C THR A 128 -2.85 -1.32 -3.86
N PHE A 129 -2.96 -0.37 -4.77
CA PHE A 129 -4.21 0.15 -5.29
C PHE A 129 -4.51 -0.48 -6.64
N VAL A 130 -5.74 -0.93 -6.82
CA VAL A 130 -6.18 -1.66 -8.01
C VAL A 130 -7.71 -1.69 -8.06
N ASP A 131 -8.32 -1.45 -9.21
CA ASP A 131 -9.76 -1.68 -9.42
C ASP A 131 -9.97 -3.18 -9.68
N LEU A 132 -10.31 -3.94 -8.62
CA LEU A 132 -10.42 -5.40 -8.70
C LEU A 132 -11.81 -5.88 -9.16
N ASP A 133 -12.83 -5.09 -8.92
CA ASP A 133 -14.19 -5.47 -9.29
C ASP A 133 -14.73 -4.72 -10.52
N ALA A 134 -13.87 -3.93 -11.14
CA ALA A 134 -14.13 -3.18 -12.37
C ALA A 134 -15.31 -2.18 -12.25
N ASP A 135 -15.49 -1.60 -11.06
CA ASP A 135 -16.50 -0.57 -10.81
C ASP A 135 -16.02 0.86 -11.07
N GLY A 136 -14.73 1.03 -11.31
CA GLY A 136 -14.06 2.30 -11.64
C GLY A 136 -13.41 2.97 -10.44
N ASP A 137 -13.62 2.48 -9.23
CA ASP A 137 -12.99 2.97 -8.00
C ASP A 137 -11.76 2.11 -7.67
N LEU A 138 -10.65 2.73 -7.24
CA LEU A 138 -9.47 1.97 -6.84
C LEU A 138 -9.69 1.31 -5.48
N ASP A 139 -9.70 -0.01 -5.46
CA ASP A 139 -9.67 -0.82 -4.26
C ASP A 139 -8.28 -0.89 -3.65
N VAL A 140 -8.15 -1.51 -2.47
CA VAL A 140 -6.86 -1.68 -1.80
C VAL A 140 -6.63 -3.14 -1.42
N VAL A 141 -5.48 -3.65 -1.81
CA VAL A 141 -4.97 -4.92 -1.28
C VAL A 141 -3.75 -4.63 -0.42
N ILE A 142 -3.79 -5.11 0.83
CA ILE A 142 -2.72 -4.90 1.80
C ILE A 142 -2.04 -6.22 2.09
N GLY A 143 -0.77 -6.33 1.72
CA GLY A 143 0.08 -7.43 2.14
C GLY A 143 0.64 -7.18 3.55
N LYS A 144 0.78 -8.24 4.34
CA LYS A 144 1.20 -8.20 5.75
C LYS A 144 2.44 -9.03 6.01
N ASP A 145 3.03 -8.85 7.20
CA ASP A 145 4.22 -9.59 7.65
C ASP A 145 4.00 -11.11 7.72
N ASN A 146 2.79 -11.52 8.11
CA ASN A 146 2.42 -12.92 8.27
C ASN A 146 1.93 -13.61 6.97
N GLY A 147 2.11 -12.97 5.82
CA GLY A 147 1.70 -13.51 4.52
C GLY A 147 0.22 -13.29 4.16
N GLU A 148 -0.56 -12.73 5.06
CA GLU A 148 -1.97 -12.48 4.81
C GLU A 148 -2.15 -11.34 3.81
N LEU A 149 -3.08 -11.52 2.87
CA LEU A 149 -3.58 -10.47 2.00
C LEU A 149 -4.96 -10.00 2.48
N ARG A 150 -5.09 -8.70 2.73
CA ARG A 150 -6.35 -8.06 3.10
C ARG A 150 -6.89 -7.25 1.93
N TYR A 151 -8.16 -7.46 1.62
CA TYR A 151 -8.86 -6.73 0.58
C TYR A 151 -9.84 -5.71 1.20
N LEU A 152 -9.67 -4.46 0.84
CA LEU A 152 -10.58 -3.38 1.19
C LEU A 152 -11.24 -2.90 -0.11
N LYS A 153 -12.53 -3.25 -0.28
CA LYS A 153 -13.32 -2.73 -1.38
C LYS A 153 -13.56 -1.24 -1.14
N ASN A 154 -13.37 -0.46 -2.19
CA ASN A 154 -13.76 0.93 -2.24
C ASN A 154 -15.17 1.06 -2.81
N ASP A 155 -15.98 1.90 -2.21
CA ASP A 155 -17.28 2.30 -2.73
C ASP A 155 -17.36 3.83 -2.60
N SER A 156 -16.99 4.51 -3.67
CA SER A 156 -17.02 5.97 -3.77
C SER A 156 -16.24 6.68 -2.63
N GLY A 157 -15.02 6.21 -2.35
CA GLY A 157 -14.14 6.76 -1.32
C GLY A 157 -14.32 6.16 0.07
N VAL A 158 -15.20 5.17 0.24
CA VAL A 158 -15.44 4.46 1.50
C VAL A 158 -14.87 3.06 1.44
N LEU A 159 -13.76 2.85 2.15
CA LEU A 159 -13.13 1.54 2.24
C LEU A 159 -13.90 0.62 3.22
N SER A 160 -14.24 -0.58 2.75
CA SER A 160 -14.85 -1.63 3.54
C SER A 160 -14.03 -2.92 3.43
N GLU A 161 -13.60 -3.47 4.58
CA GLU A 161 -12.82 -4.69 4.59
C GLU A 161 -13.68 -5.89 4.19
N GLN A 162 -13.19 -6.63 3.19
CA GLN A 162 -13.75 -7.91 2.76
C GLN A 162 -12.90 -9.01 3.39
N TYR A 163 -13.40 -9.60 4.47
CA TYR A 163 -12.66 -10.63 5.18
C TYR A 163 -12.43 -11.86 4.29
N SER A 164 -11.24 -12.45 4.38
CA SER A 164 -10.83 -13.63 3.60
C SER A 164 -11.75 -14.84 3.75
N TYR A 165 -12.48 -14.93 4.87
CA TYR A 165 -13.50 -15.96 5.10
C TYR A 165 -14.86 -15.66 4.43
N GLN A 166 -15.01 -14.51 3.76
CA GLN A 166 -16.21 -14.19 2.99
C GLN A 166 -15.99 -14.55 1.53
N LEU A 167 -17.01 -15.15 0.90
CA LEU A 167 -16.95 -15.50 -0.53
C LEU A 167 -16.75 -14.29 -1.45
N SER A 168 -17.01 -13.09 -0.94
CA SER A 168 -16.76 -11.82 -1.64
C SER A 168 -15.29 -11.42 -1.71
N SER A 169 -14.42 -12.03 -0.91
CA SER A 169 -12.98 -11.73 -1.00
C SER A 169 -12.36 -12.49 -2.17
N PRO A 170 -11.63 -11.83 -3.08
CA PRO A 170 -10.91 -12.49 -4.16
C PRO A 170 -9.81 -13.43 -3.65
N PHE A 171 -9.39 -13.29 -2.39
CA PHE A 171 -8.36 -14.11 -1.74
C PHE A 171 -8.93 -15.21 -0.84
N SER A 172 -10.25 -15.46 -0.91
CA SER A 172 -10.86 -16.60 -0.25
C SER A 172 -10.70 -17.86 -1.10
N TYR A 173 -10.52 -19.00 -0.46
CA TYR A 173 -10.57 -20.27 -1.16
C TYR A 173 -11.44 -21.28 -0.42
N GLN A 174 -12.02 -22.19 -1.19
CA GLN A 174 -12.73 -23.38 -0.67
C GLN A 174 -11.90 -24.60 -0.93
N LYS A 175 -11.59 -25.36 0.10
CA LYS A 175 -10.90 -26.63 -0.04
C LYS A 175 -11.90 -27.76 -0.14
N THR A 176 -11.81 -28.54 -1.20
CA THR A 176 -12.63 -29.73 -1.43
C THR A 176 -11.80 -31.00 -1.35
N ASP A 177 -12.44 -32.13 -1.00
CA ASP A 177 -11.84 -33.45 -1.11
C ASP A 177 -11.77 -33.93 -2.57
N SER A 178 -11.20 -35.12 -2.79
CA SER A 178 -11.08 -35.73 -4.13
C SER A 178 -12.43 -36.04 -4.80
N LEU A 179 -13.52 -35.95 -4.08
CA LEU A 179 -14.90 -36.17 -4.55
C LEU A 179 -15.65 -34.86 -4.78
N GLY A 180 -14.99 -33.71 -4.52
CA GLY A 180 -15.62 -32.38 -4.66
C GLY A 180 -16.45 -31.96 -3.44
N ASN A 181 -16.40 -32.69 -2.32
CA ASN A 181 -17.09 -32.26 -1.10
C ASN A 181 -16.28 -31.20 -0.36
N LEU A 182 -16.96 -30.18 0.14
CA LEU A 182 -16.34 -29.09 0.91
C LEU A 182 -15.77 -29.67 2.23
N ILE A 183 -14.47 -29.54 2.46
CA ILE A 183 -13.78 -29.99 3.67
C ILE A 183 -13.27 -28.84 4.54
N GLU A 184 -13.12 -27.64 3.95
CA GLU A 184 -12.75 -26.43 4.66
C GLU A 184 -13.48 -25.24 4.00
N GLU A 185 -14.23 -24.53 4.80
CA GLU A 185 -15.22 -23.58 4.25
C GLU A 185 -14.58 -22.26 3.86
N TYR A 186 -13.50 -21.85 4.54
CA TYR A 186 -12.83 -20.57 4.26
C TYR A 186 -11.40 -20.60 4.79
N GLY A 187 -10.45 -20.33 3.90
CA GLY A 187 -9.06 -20.06 4.24
C GLY A 187 -8.66 -18.67 3.71
N TYR A 188 -7.68 -18.05 4.32
CA TYR A 188 -6.99 -16.92 3.71
C TYR A 188 -5.82 -17.45 2.90
N LEU A 189 -5.52 -16.76 1.80
CA LEU A 189 -4.32 -17.05 1.03
C LEU A 189 -3.11 -16.62 1.86
N ASP A 190 -2.32 -17.60 2.27
CA ASP A 190 -1.00 -17.36 2.87
C ASP A 190 0.02 -17.30 1.74
N ALA A 191 0.47 -16.10 1.46
CA ALA A 191 1.44 -15.84 0.39
C ALA A 191 2.90 -15.95 0.87
N GLY A 192 3.13 -16.37 2.12
CA GLY A 192 4.45 -16.39 2.76
C GLY A 192 4.80 -15.05 3.42
N ASP A 193 5.82 -15.06 4.28
CA ASP A 193 6.18 -13.92 5.10
C ASP A 193 6.44 -12.63 4.29
N GLU A 194 6.09 -11.49 4.87
CA GLU A 194 6.30 -10.18 4.28
C GLU A 194 5.64 -9.98 2.90
N ALA A 195 4.42 -10.48 2.70
CA ALA A 195 3.69 -10.40 1.45
C ALA A 195 3.67 -8.99 0.85
N ALA A 196 3.89 -8.90 -0.46
CA ALA A 196 3.89 -7.66 -1.23
C ALA A 196 3.13 -7.89 -2.54
N PRO A 197 1.82 -7.59 -2.59
CA PRO A 197 1.01 -7.81 -3.78
C PRO A 197 1.32 -6.80 -4.88
N ALA A 198 1.16 -7.24 -6.13
CA ALA A 198 1.15 -6.42 -7.33
C ALA A 198 0.18 -7.03 -8.35
N PHE A 199 -0.43 -6.21 -9.17
CA PHE A 199 -1.43 -6.63 -10.14
C PHE A 199 -1.09 -6.12 -11.54
N ALA A 200 -1.28 -6.97 -12.54
CA ALA A 200 -1.16 -6.61 -13.95
C ALA A 200 -1.87 -7.67 -14.80
N ASP A 201 -2.45 -7.30 -15.93
CA ASP A 201 -2.88 -8.22 -16.98
C ASP A 201 -1.64 -8.71 -17.73
N LEU A 202 -1.15 -9.92 -17.41
CA LEU A 202 0.08 -10.45 -17.98
C LEU A 202 -0.14 -11.37 -19.16
N ASP A 203 -1.30 -11.99 -19.26
CA ASP A 203 -1.60 -12.86 -20.40
C ASP A 203 -2.43 -12.15 -21.48
N GLY A 204 -2.89 -10.93 -21.21
CA GLY A 204 -3.59 -10.07 -22.16
C GLY A 204 -5.05 -10.46 -22.38
N ASP A 205 -5.66 -11.12 -21.40
CA ASP A 205 -7.07 -11.55 -21.48
C ASP A 205 -8.05 -10.48 -20.96
N GLY A 206 -7.55 -9.41 -20.36
CA GLY A 206 -8.30 -8.27 -19.85
C GLY A 206 -8.61 -8.36 -18.35
N ASP A 207 -8.31 -9.49 -17.70
CA ASP A 207 -8.43 -9.65 -16.26
C ASP A 207 -7.07 -9.38 -15.57
N LEU A 208 -7.09 -8.91 -14.33
CA LEU A 208 -5.85 -8.63 -13.61
C LEU A 208 -5.31 -9.88 -12.90
N ASP A 209 -4.07 -10.24 -13.22
CA ASP A 209 -3.32 -11.27 -12.50
C ASP A 209 -2.69 -10.73 -11.24
N ALA A 210 -2.64 -11.54 -10.18
CA ALA A 210 -2.02 -11.19 -8.91
C ALA A 210 -0.62 -11.83 -8.77
N TYR A 211 0.36 -11.02 -8.47
CA TYR A 211 1.71 -11.44 -8.11
C TYR A 211 1.99 -11.05 -6.67
N VAL A 212 2.53 -11.97 -5.89
CA VAL A 212 2.87 -11.70 -4.50
C VAL A 212 4.34 -12.01 -4.27
N GLY A 213 5.11 -10.96 -4.02
CA GLY A 213 6.47 -11.11 -3.51
C GLY A 213 6.42 -11.50 -2.03
N ASN A 214 7.31 -12.38 -1.60
CA ASN A 214 7.45 -12.80 -0.21
C ASN A 214 8.93 -12.90 0.18
N LYS A 215 9.20 -13.23 1.46
CA LYS A 215 10.54 -13.44 2.00
C LYS A 215 10.80 -14.91 2.23
#